data_832830be72554deca6a9f0a3637ea621
#
_entry.id   832830be72554deca6a9f0a3637ea621
#
_cell.length_a   1.000
_cell.length_b   1.000
_cell.length_c   1.000
_cell.angle_alpha   90.00
_cell.angle_beta   90.00
_cell.angle_gamma   90.00
#
_symmetry.space_group_name_H-M   'P 1'
#
loop_
_entity.id
_entity.type
_entity.pdbx_description
1 polymer ?
#
loop_
_entity_poly.entity_id
_entity_poly.type
_entity_poly.pdbx_seq_one_letter_code
_entity_poly.pdbx_strand_id
1 'polypeptide(L)'
;MGDVQVNDIVSEQTFYPNKDGKKVVAYVDTRPGDEDAPFIVVTPKYGESKKNSLSLAYYLVSNGFRVVRFDFTCHFGESDGSMLDFTLDEGVDNVRATLDFLERTYGCEQVTLLASSLSSLVAVRAASTDRRVKHLVCLVGVVNLTYTLVKVYQEDLVGGYIDGRRYGVLDILGHEVDMDRFFEATVRGQYHRLEDVVRDISEIDAPISWFPASNDVWVRMEDIQTVARSNPQMSLYPIEGAMHEVRENQDTAERSLRMIVSVCRARHFADRVSEDEVRVPDKRVLLGQNRKERDRLRRIKVFEGTENDFWGQYLDKYRVMEKMDEFQRYLDLVGDLLGPVSEDDVLLDAGCGNGLFGVWVLNELIRRNNSLHGKRPVYLGIELTSSGLDEAIDKHMTARKLLADDVQNAKASVDLIYARADLEEFGDSTKTWGKILQFADDCFDKIVCSLLLSYLKKPEKLLRHLHRVLQPGGRIVISSMKPYCDLSAIYRDFIEQKASRSEIESARELLRAAGAIKVKEEQGYYVFFSAEQLTAMLEGSGFRQVQCFASLGNQANVVAGIK
;
A
#
# COMPACT_ATOMS: atom_id res chain seq x y z
N MET A 1 -21.92 22.23 -31.13
CA MET A 1 -21.82 20.99 -30.35
C MET A 1 -21.21 21.39 -29.04
N GLY A 2 -22.01 21.47 -27.96
CA GLY A 2 -21.57 21.96 -26.66
C GLY A 2 -20.55 21.02 -26.06
N ASP A 3 -19.54 21.61 -25.39
CA ASP A 3 -18.57 20.91 -24.55
C ASP A 3 -19.33 20.05 -23.52
N VAL A 4 -19.44 18.74 -23.76
CA VAL A 4 -19.86 17.79 -22.76
C VAL A 4 -18.74 17.77 -21.73
N GLN A 5 -18.96 18.39 -20.59
CA GLN A 5 -18.02 18.39 -19.49
C GLN A 5 -17.74 16.93 -19.09
N VAL A 6 -16.46 16.58 -19.00
CA VAL A 6 -15.90 15.25 -18.68
C VAL A 6 -16.30 14.77 -17.26
N ASN A 7 -17.26 15.40 -16.60
CA ASN A 7 -17.56 15.28 -15.17
C ASN A 7 -18.70 14.33 -14.79
N ASP A 8 -19.27 13.57 -15.73
CA ASP A 8 -20.53 12.88 -15.48
C ASP A 8 -20.40 11.35 -15.35
N ILE A 9 -19.29 10.86 -14.76
CA ILE A 9 -19.22 9.42 -14.42
C ILE A 9 -20.12 9.15 -13.22
N VAL A 10 -21.07 8.23 -13.41
CA VAL A 10 -21.98 7.75 -12.37
C VAL A 10 -21.50 6.39 -11.89
N SER A 11 -21.29 6.27 -10.57
CA SER A 11 -20.98 4.99 -9.91
C SER A 11 -22.19 4.54 -9.13
N GLU A 12 -22.93 3.58 -9.65
CA GLU A 12 -24.12 3.02 -9.01
C GLU A 12 -23.75 1.74 -8.25
N GLN A 13 -24.05 1.69 -6.96
CA GLN A 13 -23.86 0.48 -6.19
C GLN A 13 -25.02 -0.49 -6.41
N THR A 14 -24.69 -1.74 -6.67
CA THR A 14 -25.63 -2.84 -6.84
C THR A 14 -25.18 -4.08 -6.09
N PHE A 15 -26.06 -5.07 -6.01
CA PHE A 15 -25.74 -6.38 -5.46
C PHE A 15 -26.56 -7.48 -6.17
N TYR A 16 -25.99 -8.67 -6.21
CA TYR A 16 -26.60 -9.87 -6.77
C TYR A 16 -26.08 -11.12 -6.05
N PRO A 17 -26.85 -12.24 -6.05
CA PRO A 17 -26.40 -13.46 -5.41
C PRO A 17 -25.42 -14.22 -6.30
N ASN A 18 -24.44 -14.91 -5.70
CA ASN A 18 -23.70 -15.97 -6.35
C ASN A 18 -24.51 -17.29 -6.33
N LYS A 19 -23.91 -18.39 -6.81
CA LYS A 19 -24.58 -19.71 -6.86
C LYS A 19 -25.04 -20.23 -5.49
N ASP A 20 -24.34 -19.85 -4.40
CA ASP A 20 -24.62 -20.27 -3.03
C ASP A 20 -25.54 -19.28 -2.30
N GLY A 21 -26.08 -18.29 -3.01
CA GLY A 21 -26.97 -17.26 -2.47
C GLY A 21 -26.26 -16.16 -1.67
N LYS A 22 -24.92 -16.16 -1.60
CA LYS A 22 -24.13 -15.10 -0.96
C LYS A 22 -24.21 -13.84 -1.81
N LYS A 23 -24.36 -12.71 -1.14
CA LYS A 23 -24.45 -11.40 -1.77
C LYS A 23 -23.07 -10.95 -2.28
N VAL A 24 -22.98 -10.71 -3.60
CA VAL A 24 -21.87 -10.01 -4.24
C VAL A 24 -22.23 -8.53 -4.35
N VAL A 25 -21.37 -7.64 -3.85
CA VAL A 25 -21.57 -6.18 -3.91
C VAL A 25 -20.65 -5.59 -4.99
N ALA A 26 -21.24 -4.81 -5.87
CA ALA A 26 -20.55 -4.22 -7.03
C ALA A 26 -20.85 -2.73 -7.18
N TYR A 27 -20.00 -2.04 -7.95
CA TYR A 27 -20.30 -0.78 -8.60
C TYR A 27 -20.43 -0.98 -10.10
N VAL A 28 -21.43 -0.35 -10.69
CA VAL A 28 -21.53 -0.18 -12.15
C VAL A 28 -21.17 1.28 -12.44
N ASP A 29 -20.01 1.46 -13.07
CA ASP A 29 -19.51 2.78 -13.45
C ASP A 29 -19.84 3.05 -14.92
N THR A 30 -20.59 4.12 -15.19
CA THR A 30 -21.09 4.47 -16.52
C THR A 30 -21.01 5.98 -16.76
N ARG A 31 -21.19 6.37 -17.99
CA ARG A 31 -21.42 7.77 -18.35
C ARG A 31 -22.78 7.89 -19.06
N PRO A 32 -23.59 8.90 -18.74
CA PRO A 32 -24.84 9.15 -19.45
C PRO A 32 -24.61 9.27 -20.97
N GLY A 33 -25.39 8.56 -21.74
CA GLY A 33 -25.26 8.49 -23.20
C GLY A 33 -24.39 7.34 -23.74
N ASP A 34 -23.77 6.54 -22.85
CA ASP A 34 -22.96 5.38 -23.21
C ASP A 34 -23.69 4.04 -22.88
N GLU A 35 -25.04 4.01 -23.01
CA GLU A 35 -25.87 2.85 -22.64
C GLU A 35 -25.53 1.59 -23.44
N ASP A 36 -25.04 1.73 -24.68
CA ASP A 36 -24.64 0.62 -25.57
C ASP A 36 -23.13 0.32 -25.51
N ALA A 37 -22.36 1.03 -24.68
CA ALA A 37 -20.93 0.81 -24.58
C ALA A 37 -20.60 -0.60 -24.06
N PRO A 38 -19.48 -1.20 -24.50
CA PRO A 38 -19.08 -2.53 -24.06
C PRO A 38 -18.72 -2.56 -22.57
N PHE A 39 -19.04 -3.67 -21.91
CA PHE A 39 -18.71 -3.88 -20.51
C PHE A 39 -17.31 -4.45 -20.31
N ILE A 40 -16.62 -3.90 -19.28
CA ILE A 40 -15.42 -4.48 -18.71
C ILE A 40 -15.72 -4.87 -17.27
N VAL A 41 -15.46 -6.13 -16.92
CA VAL A 41 -15.58 -6.65 -15.56
C VAL A 41 -14.20 -6.63 -14.91
N VAL A 42 -14.06 -5.98 -13.77
CA VAL A 42 -12.79 -5.86 -13.04
C VAL A 42 -12.89 -6.62 -11.72
N THR A 43 -12.03 -7.62 -11.54
CA THR A 43 -11.92 -8.38 -10.30
C THR A 43 -11.06 -7.64 -9.27
N PRO A 44 -11.31 -7.78 -7.95
CA PRO A 44 -10.41 -7.25 -6.94
C PRO A 44 -9.10 -8.05 -6.90
N LYS A 45 -7.99 -7.41 -6.55
CA LYS A 45 -6.73 -8.04 -6.18
C LYS A 45 -6.86 -8.68 -4.79
N TYR A 46 -6.03 -9.69 -4.45
CA TYR A 46 -6.02 -10.27 -3.11
C TYR A 46 -5.82 -9.19 -2.03
N GLY A 47 -6.66 -9.22 -1.00
CA GLY A 47 -6.65 -8.26 0.10
C GLY A 47 -7.18 -6.85 -0.24
N GLU A 48 -7.71 -6.65 -1.45
CA GLU A 48 -8.29 -5.39 -1.90
C GLU A 48 -9.81 -5.51 -2.12
N SER A 49 -10.46 -4.37 -2.21
CA SER A 49 -11.89 -4.27 -2.56
C SER A 49 -12.07 -3.58 -3.91
N LYS A 50 -13.30 -3.57 -4.40
CA LYS A 50 -13.71 -2.83 -5.61
C LYS A 50 -13.28 -1.35 -5.61
N LYS A 51 -13.09 -0.73 -4.43
CA LYS A 51 -12.59 0.64 -4.28
C LYS A 51 -11.22 0.83 -4.95
N ASN A 52 -10.34 -0.16 -4.88
CA ASN A 52 -8.96 -0.08 -5.39
C ASN A 52 -8.88 -0.03 -6.91
N SER A 53 -9.93 -0.51 -7.59
CA SER A 53 -10.05 -0.47 -9.05
C SER A 53 -10.70 0.83 -9.58
N LEU A 54 -11.00 1.82 -8.69
CA LEU A 54 -11.71 3.04 -9.08
C LEU A 54 -10.98 3.83 -10.16
N SER A 55 -9.67 4.03 -10.04
CA SER A 55 -8.89 4.77 -11.04
C SER A 55 -8.95 4.09 -12.41
N LEU A 56 -8.76 2.78 -12.46
CA LEU A 56 -8.87 1.99 -13.69
C LEU A 56 -10.26 2.08 -14.29
N ALA A 57 -11.31 1.92 -13.47
CA ALA A 57 -12.69 2.03 -13.94
C ALA A 57 -12.97 3.40 -14.57
N TYR A 58 -12.52 4.48 -13.93
CA TYR A 58 -12.74 5.84 -14.44
C TYR A 58 -11.96 6.13 -15.73
N TYR A 59 -10.73 5.61 -15.87
CA TYR A 59 -10.00 5.66 -17.14
C TYR A 59 -10.78 4.93 -18.25
N LEU A 60 -11.28 3.73 -17.99
CA LEU A 60 -12.05 2.95 -18.96
C LEU A 60 -13.37 3.66 -19.34
N VAL A 61 -14.12 4.16 -18.35
CA VAL A 61 -15.39 4.89 -18.61
C VAL A 61 -15.14 6.18 -19.39
N SER A 62 -14.08 6.93 -19.07
CA SER A 62 -13.71 8.15 -19.83
C SER A 62 -13.37 7.85 -21.29
N ASN A 63 -13.09 6.58 -21.62
CA ASN A 63 -12.70 6.13 -22.94
C ASN A 63 -13.76 5.22 -23.62
N GLY A 64 -15.03 5.30 -23.19
CA GLY A 64 -16.18 4.74 -23.91
C GLY A 64 -16.54 3.32 -23.47
N PHE A 65 -16.22 2.91 -22.25
CA PHE A 65 -16.63 1.62 -21.68
C PHE A 65 -17.63 1.80 -20.54
N ARG A 66 -18.39 0.76 -20.25
CA ARG A 66 -19.06 0.56 -18.96
C ARG A 66 -18.23 -0.41 -18.13
N VAL A 67 -18.13 -0.16 -16.84
CA VAL A 67 -17.28 -0.99 -15.97
C VAL A 67 -18.08 -1.55 -14.81
N VAL A 68 -17.95 -2.85 -14.54
CA VAL A 68 -18.38 -3.46 -13.29
C VAL A 68 -17.16 -3.86 -12.49
N ARG A 69 -17.03 -3.29 -11.29
CA ARG A 69 -16.04 -3.69 -10.29
C ARG A 69 -16.78 -4.18 -9.06
N PHE A 70 -16.38 -5.33 -8.53
CA PHE A 70 -17.10 -6.01 -7.45
C PHE A 70 -16.14 -6.55 -6.39
N ASP A 71 -16.66 -6.89 -5.22
CA ASP A 71 -15.91 -7.61 -4.20
C ASP A 71 -16.20 -9.10 -4.31
N PHE A 72 -15.17 -9.96 -4.19
CA PHE A 72 -15.41 -11.38 -4.01
C PHE A 72 -16.15 -11.65 -2.69
N THR A 73 -17.03 -12.65 -2.68
CA THR A 73 -17.52 -13.24 -1.43
C THR A 73 -16.37 -13.97 -0.73
N CYS A 74 -16.47 -14.10 0.58
CA CYS A 74 -15.40 -14.69 1.38
C CYS A 74 -14.04 -13.98 1.21
N HIS A 75 -14.07 -12.67 0.96
CA HIS A 75 -12.90 -11.84 0.73
C HIS A 75 -13.05 -10.50 1.45
N PHE A 76 -12.01 -9.67 1.38
CA PHE A 76 -12.08 -8.31 1.87
C PHE A 76 -13.07 -7.47 1.03
N GLY A 77 -13.93 -6.69 1.68
CA GLY A 77 -14.90 -5.82 1.02
C GLY A 77 -16.28 -5.83 1.69
N GLU A 78 -17.33 -5.57 0.89
CA GLU A 78 -18.72 -5.48 1.35
C GLU A 78 -19.56 -6.71 0.99
N SER A 79 -19.03 -7.65 0.22
CA SER A 79 -19.67 -8.92 -0.10
C SER A 79 -19.73 -9.86 1.11
N ASP A 80 -20.63 -10.83 1.08
CA ASP A 80 -20.84 -11.77 2.19
C ASP A 80 -19.66 -12.73 2.38
N GLY A 81 -19.49 -13.21 3.61
CA GLY A 81 -18.51 -14.22 3.99
C GLY A 81 -17.28 -13.67 4.71
N SER A 82 -16.40 -14.57 5.10
CA SER A 82 -15.17 -14.27 5.84
C SER A 82 -13.95 -14.62 5.01
N MET A 83 -12.83 -13.89 5.19
CA MET A 83 -11.53 -14.25 4.60
C MET A 83 -11.06 -15.65 5.01
N LEU A 84 -11.49 -16.18 6.16
CA LEU A 84 -11.23 -17.56 6.56
C LEU A 84 -11.77 -18.61 5.57
N ASP A 85 -12.83 -18.24 4.83
CA ASP A 85 -13.46 -19.11 3.85
C ASP A 85 -12.98 -18.88 2.41
N PHE A 86 -11.99 -18.00 2.20
CA PHE A 86 -11.53 -17.62 0.88
C PHE A 86 -10.94 -18.80 0.10
N THR A 87 -11.39 -18.98 -1.15
CA THR A 87 -10.84 -19.93 -2.13
C THR A 87 -10.88 -19.34 -3.54
N LEU A 88 -10.03 -19.87 -4.44
CA LEU A 88 -10.04 -19.45 -5.84
C LEU A 88 -11.32 -19.90 -6.57
N ASP A 89 -11.89 -21.05 -6.19
CA ASP A 89 -13.18 -21.54 -6.73
C ASP A 89 -14.32 -20.55 -6.44
N GLU A 90 -14.38 -20.01 -5.21
CA GLU A 90 -15.35 -18.97 -4.84
C GLU A 90 -15.21 -17.72 -5.73
N GLY A 91 -13.96 -17.34 -6.03
CA GLY A 91 -13.66 -16.24 -6.95
C GLY A 91 -14.21 -16.51 -8.37
N VAL A 92 -14.04 -17.71 -8.92
CA VAL A 92 -14.57 -18.11 -10.23
C VAL A 92 -16.10 -18.04 -10.24
N ASP A 93 -16.76 -18.53 -9.19
CA ASP A 93 -18.22 -18.47 -9.07
C ASP A 93 -18.73 -17.03 -8.99
N ASN A 94 -17.99 -16.13 -8.36
CA ASN A 94 -18.34 -14.71 -8.31
C ASN A 94 -18.19 -14.02 -9.66
N VAL A 95 -17.17 -14.37 -10.46
CA VAL A 95 -17.06 -13.90 -11.85
C VAL A 95 -18.27 -14.37 -12.66
N ARG A 96 -18.64 -15.65 -12.59
CA ARG A 96 -19.83 -16.18 -13.29
C ARG A 96 -21.11 -15.46 -12.85
N ALA A 97 -21.31 -15.26 -11.54
CA ALA A 97 -22.46 -14.52 -11.02
C ALA A 97 -22.51 -13.08 -11.56
N THR A 98 -21.35 -12.43 -11.73
CA THR A 98 -21.25 -11.10 -12.33
C THR A 98 -21.64 -11.12 -13.81
N LEU A 99 -21.19 -12.13 -14.56
CA LEU A 99 -21.60 -12.31 -15.97
C LEU A 99 -23.10 -12.57 -16.10
N ASP A 100 -23.68 -13.42 -15.23
CA ASP A 100 -25.11 -13.69 -15.17
C ASP A 100 -25.94 -12.44 -14.82
N PHE A 101 -25.41 -11.59 -13.93
CA PHE A 101 -26.03 -10.31 -13.61
C PHE A 101 -26.03 -9.37 -14.81
N LEU A 102 -24.91 -9.26 -15.52
CA LEU A 102 -24.81 -8.41 -16.72
C LEU A 102 -25.72 -8.87 -17.85
N GLU A 103 -25.78 -10.17 -18.09
CA GLU A 103 -26.68 -10.75 -19.10
C GLU A 103 -28.15 -10.48 -18.76
N ARG A 104 -28.57 -10.76 -17.53
CA ARG A 104 -29.97 -10.56 -17.09
C ARG A 104 -30.40 -9.11 -17.01
N THR A 105 -29.51 -8.20 -16.58
CA THR A 105 -29.87 -6.81 -16.29
C THR A 105 -29.68 -5.90 -17.49
N TYR A 106 -28.65 -6.15 -18.29
CA TYR A 106 -28.24 -5.28 -19.40
C TYR A 106 -28.28 -5.98 -20.77
N GLY A 107 -28.66 -7.26 -20.84
CA GLY A 107 -28.58 -8.04 -22.07
C GLY A 107 -27.15 -8.22 -22.60
N CYS A 108 -26.15 -8.13 -21.72
CA CYS A 108 -24.77 -8.17 -22.12
C CYS A 108 -24.26 -9.62 -22.19
N GLU A 109 -24.03 -10.13 -23.39
CA GLU A 109 -23.54 -11.49 -23.64
C GLU A 109 -22.02 -11.58 -23.82
N GLN A 110 -21.32 -10.46 -23.86
CA GLN A 110 -19.88 -10.41 -24.14
C GLN A 110 -19.19 -9.33 -23.30
N VAL A 111 -18.12 -9.73 -22.62
CA VAL A 111 -17.33 -8.82 -21.77
C VAL A 111 -15.84 -8.94 -22.04
N THR A 112 -15.10 -7.89 -21.66
CA THR A 112 -13.69 -8.00 -21.31
C THR A 112 -13.60 -8.29 -19.81
N LEU A 113 -12.86 -9.34 -19.42
CA LEU A 113 -12.56 -9.66 -18.03
C LEU A 113 -11.15 -9.18 -17.70
N LEU A 114 -11.02 -8.33 -16.68
CA LEU A 114 -9.75 -7.77 -16.22
C LEU A 114 -9.46 -8.23 -14.81
N ALA A 115 -8.27 -8.76 -14.60
CA ALA A 115 -7.80 -9.25 -13.31
C ALA A 115 -6.35 -8.84 -13.02
N SER A 116 -5.97 -8.83 -11.74
CA SER A 116 -4.61 -8.48 -11.32
C SER A 116 -4.09 -9.49 -10.29
N SER A 117 -2.78 -9.80 -10.35
CA SER A 117 -2.09 -10.63 -9.36
C SER A 117 -2.75 -12.01 -9.20
N LEU A 118 -3.06 -12.43 -7.98
CA LEU A 118 -3.68 -13.73 -7.67
C LEU A 118 -5.02 -13.93 -8.39
N SER A 119 -5.81 -12.87 -8.57
CA SER A 119 -7.11 -12.95 -9.26
C SER A 119 -6.98 -13.33 -10.74
N SER A 120 -5.77 -13.27 -11.32
CA SER A 120 -5.53 -13.75 -12.68
C SER A 120 -5.77 -15.25 -12.80
N LEU A 121 -5.50 -16.04 -11.75
CA LEU A 121 -5.85 -17.49 -11.73
C LEU A 121 -7.36 -17.72 -11.82
N VAL A 122 -8.13 -16.87 -11.10
CA VAL A 122 -9.60 -16.87 -11.16
C VAL A 122 -10.09 -16.51 -12.56
N ALA A 123 -9.54 -15.43 -13.13
CA ALA A 123 -9.97 -14.92 -14.43
C ALA A 123 -9.59 -15.87 -15.58
N VAL A 124 -8.42 -16.48 -15.54
CA VAL A 124 -7.98 -17.52 -16.49
C VAL A 124 -8.93 -18.70 -16.45
N ARG A 125 -9.26 -19.25 -15.27
CA ARG A 125 -10.21 -20.36 -15.13
C ARG A 125 -11.62 -19.96 -15.59
N ALA A 126 -12.08 -18.75 -15.27
CA ALA A 126 -13.37 -18.27 -15.74
C ALA A 126 -13.41 -18.16 -17.27
N ALA A 127 -12.38 -17.57 -17.89
CA ALA A 127 -12.28 -17.39 -19.33
C ALA A 127 -12.15 -18.72 -20.11
N SER A 128 -11.47 -19.73 -19.51
CA SER A 128 -11.34 -21.06 -20.14
C SER A 128 -12.66 -21.84 -20.17
N THR A 129 -13.63 -21.48 -19.32
CA THR A 129 -14.90 -22.22 -19.16
C THR A 129 -16.16 -21.44 -19.49
N ASP A 130 -16.06 -20.11 -19.66
CA ASP A 130 -17.21 -19.24 -19.95
C ASP A 130 -16.97 -18.41 -21.23
N ARG A 131 -17.69 -18.72 -22.28
CA ARG A 131 -17.53 -18.11 -23.60
C ARG A 131 -18.03 -16.67 -23.70
N ARG A 132 -18.64 -16.12 -22.64
CA ARG A 132 -19.02 -14.70 -22.56
C ARG A 132 -17.77 -13.81 -22.37
N VAL A 133 -16.66 -14.37 -21.90
CA VAL A 133 -15.38 -13.63 -21.86
C VAL A 133 -14.80 -13.62 -23.28
N LYS A 134 -14.82 -12.45 -23.94
CA LYS A 134 -14.32 -12.24 -25.30
C LYS A 134 -12.95 -11.57 -25.36
N HIS A 135 -12.46 -11.10 -24.25
CA HIS A 135 -11.11 -10.59 -24.08
C HIS A 135 -10.69 -10.77 -22.62
N LEU A 136 -9.56 -11.38 -22.38
CA LEU A 136 -8.96 -11.49 -21.05
C LEU A 136 -7.80 -10.52 -20.94
N VAL A 137 -7.80 -9.71 -19.85
CA VAL A 137 -6.72 -8.77 -19.53
C VAL A 137 -6.16 -9.13 -18.16
N CYS A 138 -4.86 -9.37 -18.06
CA CYS A 138 -4.18 -9.70 -16.82
C CYS A 138 -3.05 -8.70 -16.53
N LEU A 139 -3.10 -8.04 -15.38
CA LEU A 139 -2.07 -7.12 -14.90
C LEU A 139 -1.27 -7.80 -13.78
N VAL A 140 0.05 -7.92 -13.95
CA VAL A 140 0.98 -8.61 -13.02
C VAL A 140 0.44 -9.96 -12.53
N GLY A 141 -0.15 -10.72 -13.46
CA GLY A 141 -0.87 -11.94 -13.12
C GLY A 141 0.03 -13.04 -12.60
N VAL A 142 -0.40 -13.68 -11.50
CA VAL A 142 0.23 -14.91 -11.01
C VAL A 142 -0.07 -16.05 -11.97
N VAL A 143 0.99 -16.77 -12.38
CA VAL A 143 0.90 -17.95 -13.28
C VAL A 143 1.45 -19.22 -12.61
N ASN A 144 2.09 -19.09 -11.45
CA ASN A 144 2.66 -20.20 -10.69
C ASN A 144 2.53 -19.87 -9.19
N LEU A 145 1.41 -20.29 -8.60
CA LEU A 145 1.10 -19.94 -7.22
C LEU A 145 2.13 -20.52 -6.24
N THR A 146 2.59 -21.75 -6.46
CA THR A 146 3.62 -22.38 -5.61
C THR A 146 4.88 -21.53 -5.60
N TYR A 147 5.37 -21.10 -6.78
CA TYR A 147 6.54 -20.20 -6.86
C TYR A 147 6.30 -18.88 -6.13
N THR A 148 5.16 -18.23 -6.38
CA THR A 148 4.83 -16.94 -5.74
C THR A 148 4.82 -17.08 -4.21
N LEU A 149 4.19 -18.12 -3.66
CA LEU A 149 4.17 -18.34 -2.22
C LEU A 149 5.57 -18.63 -1.65
N VAL A 150 6.40 -19.41 -2.37
CA VAL A 150 7.80 -19.61 -1.98
C VAL A 150 8.56 -18.30 -1.93
N LYS A 151 8.33 -17.38 -2.88
CA LYS A 151 9.00 -16.08 -2.89
C LYS A 151 8.55 -15.17 -1.74
N VAL A 152 7.25 -15.18 -1.42
CA VAL A 152 6.69 -14.38 -0.33
C VAL A 152 7.08 -14.94 1.04
N TYR A 153 7.00 -16.27 1.23
CA TYR A 153 7.16 -16.90 2.55
C TYR A 153 8.49 -17.63 2.74
N GLN A 154 9.33 -17.73 1.72
CA GLN A 154 10.58 -18.50 1.74
C GLN A 154 10.37 -19.96 2.19
N GLU A 155 9.19 -20.49 1.92
CA GLU A 155 8.79 -21.85 2.28
C GLU A 155 7.79 -22.39 1.24
N ASP A 156 7.94 -23.66 0.85
CA ASP A 156 6.96 -24.34 0.00
C ASP A 156 5.75 -24.78 0.83
N LEU A 157 4.83 -23.85 1.04
CA LEU A 157 3.60 -24.12 1.79
C LEU A 157 2.68 -25.12 1.07
N VAL A 158 2.62 -25.06 -0.27
CA VAL A 158 1.77 -25.95 -1.07
C VAL A 158 2.32 -27.37 -1.06
N GLY A 159 3.63 -27.55 -1.30
CA GLY A 159 4.29 -28.85 -1.20
C GLY A 159 4.15 -29.44 0.20
N GLY A 160 4.39 -28.64 1.24
CA GLY A 160 4.19 -29.07 2.63
C GLY A 160 2.76 -29.55 2.91
N TYR A 161 1.73 -28.87 2.38
CA TYR A 161 0.34 -29.32 2.50
C TYR A 161 0.10 -30.66 1.79
N ILE A 162 0.62 -30.82 0.56
CA ILE A 162 0.52 -32.07 -0.21
C ILE A 162 1.20 -33.22 0.55
N ASP A 163 2.32 -32.97 1.19
CA ASP A 163 3.07 -33.93 2.02
C ASP A 163 2.40 -34.22 3.39
N GLY A 164 1.21 -33.68 3.62
CA GLY A 164 0.41 -33.97 4.83
C GLY A 164 0.56 -32.95 5.96
N ARG A 165 1.35 -31.86 5.80
CA ARG A 165 1.43 -30.78 6.77
C ARG A 165 0.09 -30.02 6.82
N ARG A 166 -0.25 -29.54 8.01
CA ARG A 166 -1.42 -28.68 8.22
C ARG A 166 -0.97 -27.36 8.84
N TYR A 167 -1.55 -26.27 8.38
CA TYR A 167 -1.14 -24.93 8.73
C TYR A 167 -2.18 -24.19 9.59
N GLY A 168 -3.47 -24.60 9.51
CA GLY A 168 -4.56 -23.90 10.16
C GLY A 168 -4.73 -22.48 9.63
N VAL A 169 -5.09 -21.57 10.52
CA VAL A 169 -5.25 -20.15 10.18
C VAL A 169 -3.89 -19.46 10.20
N LEU A 170 -3.54 -18.82 9.08
CA LEU A 170 -2.35 -17.98 8.96
C LEU A 170 -2.73 -16.55 8.55
N ASP A 171 -1.93 -15.59 9.00
CA ASP A 171 -1.97 -14.24 8.46
C ASP A 171 -1.26 -14.21 7.10
N ILE A 172 -2.02 -13.88 6.06
CA ILE A 172 -1.55 -13.73 4.68
C ILE A 172 -1.70 -12.27 4.29
N LEU A 173 -0.58 -11.53 4.33
CA LEU A 173 -0.53 -10.11 3.98
C LEU A 173 -1.56 -9.25 4.74
N GLY A 174 -1.73 -9.53 6.04
CA GLY A 174 -2.64 -8.80 6.93
C GLY A 174 -4.06 -9.36 7.02
N HIS A 175 -4.35 -10.49 6.37
CA HIS A 175 -5.65 -11.16 6.42
C HIS A 175 -5.52 -12.59 6.96
N GLU A 176 -6.33 -12.93 7.94
CA GLU A 176 -6.43 -14.30 8.43
C GLU A 176 -7.16 -15.19 7.41
N VAL A 177 -6.50 -16.26 6.97
CA VAL A 177 -7.02 -17.24 6.01
C VAL A 177 -6.83 -18.64 6.58
N ASP A 178 -7.85 -19.49 6.49
CA ASP A 178 -7.70 -20.93 6.74
C ASP A 178 -6.93 -21.56 5.55
N MET A 179 -5.62 -21.74 5.76
CA MET A 179 -4.72 -22.21 4.71
C MET A 179 -4.96 -23.66 4.34
N ASP A 180 -5.45 -24.48 5.26
CA ASP A 180 -5.76 -25.87 4.95
C ASP A 180 -6.94 -25.96 3.97
N ARG A 181 -7.97 -25.16 4.21
CA ARG A 181 -9.11 -25.01 3.29
C ARG A 181 -8.69 -24.40 1.95
N PHE A 182 -7.89 -23.34 1.98
CA PHE A 182 -7.39 -22.70 0.78
C PHE A 182 -6.57 -23.67 -0.08
N PHE A 183 -5.64 -24.43 0.53
CA PHE A 183 -4.82 -25.40 -0.19
C PHE A 183 -5.62 -26.62 -0.66
N GLU A 184 -6.58 -27.12 0.14
CA GLU A 184 -7.48 -28.18 -0.32
C GLU A 184 -8.18 -27.79 -1.62
N ALA A 185 -8.82 -26.62 -1.65
CA ALA A 185 -9.50 -26.11 -2.84
C ALA A 185 -8.52 -25.86 -4.00
N THR A 186 -7.35 -25.27 -3.70
CA THR A 186 -6.32 -24.92 -4.69
C THR A 186 -5.71 -26.15 -5.36
N VAL A 187 -5.41 -27.20 -4.60
CA VAL A 187 -4.85 -28.45 -5.12
C VAL A 187 -5.91 -29.25 -5.89
N ARG A 188 -7.11 -29.39 -5.31
CA ARG A 188 -8.24 -30.05 -5.96
C ARG A 188 -8.64 -29.35 -7.28
N GLY A 189 -8.69 -28.02 -7.26
CA GLY A 189 -9.03 -27.19 -8.42
C GLY A 189 -7.89 -27.05 -9.42
N GLN A 190 -6.69 -27.55 -9.11
CA GLN A 190 -5.51 -27.45 -9.99
C GLN A 190 -5.20 -25.99 -10.37
N TYR A 191 -4.86 -25.14 -9.36
CA TYR A 191 -4.47 -23.73 -9.56
C TYR A 191 -3.01 -23.46 -9.20
N HIS A 192 -2.29 -24.43 -8.62
CA HIS A 192 -1.05 -24.15 -7.90
C HIS A 192 0.20 -24.24 -8.77
N ARG A 193 0.17 -24.99 -9.88
CA ARG A 193 1.35 -25.21 -10.73
C ARG A 193 1.25 -24.41 -12.02
N LEU A 194 2.41 -24.16 -12.61
CA LEU A 194 2.51 -23.52 -13.93
C LEU A 194 1.74 -24.30 -15.01
N GLU A 195 1.86 -25.63 -15.00
CA GLU A 195 1.21 -26.51 -15.96
C GLU A 195 -0.32 -26.41 -15.92
N ASP A 196 -0.88 -26.16 -14.73
CA ASP A 196 -2.32 -25.98 -14.55
C ASP A 196 -2.78 -24.70 -15.29
N VAL A 197 -2.02 -23.60 -15.17
CA VAL A 197 -2.32 -22.35 -15.88
C VAL A 197 -2.07 -22.48 -17.38
N VAL A 198 -1.01 -23.17 -17.80
CA VAL A 198 -0.73 -23.47 -19.22
C VAL A 198 -1.92 -24.22 -19.84
N ARG A 199 -2.46 -25.22 -19.17
CA ARG A 199 -3.65 -25.95 -19.62
C ARG A 199 -4.84 -25.00 -19.78
N ASP A 200 -5.19 -24.24 -18.75
CA ASP A 200 -6.36 -23.36 -18.77
C ASP A 200 -6.22 -22.26 -19.82
N ILE A 201 -5.04 -21.67 -19.98
CA ILE A 201 -4.75 -20.68 -21.02
C ILE A 201 -4.91 -21.28 -22.43
N SER A 202 -4.49 -22.54 -22.65
CA SER A 202 -4.61 -23.20 -23.95
C SER A 202 -6.06 -23.44 -24.37
N GLU A 203 -7.01 -23.47 -23.43
CA GLU A 203 -8.45 -23.63 -23.69
C GLU A 203 -9.19 -22.30 -23.97
N ILE A 204 -8.50 -21.16 -23.87
CA ILE A 204 -9.12 -19.85 -24.10
C ILE A 204 -9.07 -19.51 -25.58
N ASP A 205 -10.24 -19.42 -26.23
CA ASP A 205 -10.36 -18.99 -27.62
C ASP A 205 -10.28 -17.45 -27.80
N ALA A 206 -10.51 -16.70 -26.73
CA ALA A 206 -10.51 -15.24 -26.75
C ALA A 206 -9.08 -14.67 -26.73
N PRO A 207 -8.83 -13.49 -27.31
CA PRO A 207 -7.56 -12.79 -27.13
C PRO A 207 -7.22 -12.54 -25.67
N ILE A 208 -5.93 -12.66 -25.36
CA ILE A 208 -5.38 -12.45 -24.03
C ILE A 208 -4.33 -11.34 -24.08
N SER A 209 -4.51 -10.32 -23.26
CA SER A 209 -3.56 -9.22 -23.10
C SER A 209 -2.95 -9.29 -21.72
N TRP A 210 -1.65 -9.57 -21.64
CA TRP A 210 -0.94 -9.73 -20.38
C TRP A 210 0.07 -8.62 -20.17
N PHE A 211 0.00 -7.97 -19.01
CA PHE A 211 0.83 -6.84 -18.62
C PHE A 211 1.77 -7.24 -17.48
N PRO A 212 2.93 -7.86 -17.77
CA PRO A 212 3.92 -8.16 -16.75
C PRO A 212 4.69 -6.90 -16.34
N ALA A 213 5.11 -6.83 -15.08
CA ALA A 213 6.02 -5.80 -14.59
C ALA A 213 7.47 -6.28 -14.73
N SER A 214 8.37 -5.42 -15.21
CA SER A 214 9.75 -5.83 -15.50
C SER A 214 10.59 -6.11 -14.24
N ASN A 215 10.21 -5.53 -13.10
CA ASN A 215 10.89 -5.71 -11.81
C ASN A 215 10.05 -6.54 -10.81
N ASP A 216 9.10 -7.34 -11.30
CA ASP A 216 8.29 -8.20 -10.45
C ASP A 216 9.15 -9.29 -9.79
N VAL A 217 9.16 -9.32 -8.46
CA VAL A 217 9.92 -10.31 -7.68
C VAL A 217 9.10 -11.54 -7.30
N TRP A 218 7.78 -11.49 -7.48
CA TRP A 218 6.84 -12.55 -7.10
C TRP A 218 6.41 -13.43 -8.27
N VAL A 219 6.54 -12.93 -9.50
CA VAL A 219 6.17 -13.64 -10.73
C VAL A 219 7.34 -13.63 -11.71
N ARG A 220 7.80 -14.81 -12.12
CA ARG A 220 8.92 -14.92 -13.07
C ARG A 220 8.48 -14.63 -14.49
N MET A 221 9.27 -13.83 -15.20
CA MET A 221 9.03 -13.55 -16.61
C MET A 221 9.11 -14.82 -17.47
N GLU A 222 9.98 -15.78 -17.12
CA GLU A 222 10.13 -17.07 -17.83
C GLU A 222 8.85 -17.91 -17.73
N ASP A 223 8.16 -17.89 -16.59
CA ASP A 223 6.89 -18.58 -16.40
C ASP A 223 5.80 -17.93 -17.27
N ILE A 224 5.75 -16.59 -17.30
CA ILE A 224 4.82 -15.84 -18.16
C ILE A 224 5.08 -16.14 -19.64
N GLN A 225 6.34 -16.16 -20.07
CA GLN A 225 6.72 -16.52 -21.45
C GLN A 225 6.34 -17.95 -21.81
N THR A 226 6.42 -18.88 -20.84
CA THR A 226 6.00 -20.27 -21.03
C THR A 226 4.49 -20.34 -21.23
N VAL A 227 3.71 -19.63 -20.43
CA VAL A 227 2.26 -19.51 -20.59
C VAL A 227 1.91 -18.87 -21.94
N ALA A 228 2.60 -17.81 -22.34
CA ALA A 228 2.33 -17.11 -23.61
C ALA A 228 2.57 -17.99 -24.84
N ARG A 229 3.55 -18.91 -24.79
CA ARG A 229 3.79 -19.87 -25.88
C ARG A 229 2.69 -20.92 -26.02
N SER A 230 1.89 -21.15 -24.99
CA SER A 230 0.81 -22.16 -25.04
C SER A 230 -0.45 -21.68 -25.76
N ASN A 231 -0.57 -20.35 -26.00
CA ASN A 231 -1.74 -19.81 -26.68
C ASN A 231 -1.34 -18.65 -27.63
N PRO A 232 -1.53 -18.81 -28.96
CA PRO A 232 -1.19 -17.78 -29.95
C PRO A 232 -2.05 -16.51 -29.85
N GLN A 233 -3.16 -16.55 -29.12
CA GLN A 233 -3.99 -15.37 -28.85
C GLN A 233 -3.46 -14.49 -27.72
N MET A 234 -2.39 -14.92 -27.02
CA MET A 234 -1.81 -14.17 -25.91
C MET A 234 -0.72 -13.20 -26.39
N SER A 235 -0.89 -11.94 -26.05
CA SER A 235 0.08 -10.88 -26.29
C SER A 235 0.61 -10.32 -24.99
N LEU A 236 1.92 -10.05 -24.94
CA LEU A 236 2.60 -9.48 -23.77
C LEU A 236 2.85 -7.98 -23.95
N TYR A 237 2.54 -7.19 -22.94
CA TYR A 237 2.71 -5.74 -22.89
C TYR A 237 3.50 -5.37 -21.61
N PRO A 238 4.85 -5.52 -21.60
CA PRO A 238 5.65 -5.28 -20.41
C PRO A 238 5.54 -3.83 -19.92
N ILE A 239 5.41 -3.67 -18.60
CA ILE A 239 5.44 -2.35 -17.93
C ILE A 239 6.84 -2.16 -17.37
N GLU A 240 7.66 -1.40 -18.11
CA GLU A 240 9.05 -1.15 -17.76
C GLU A 240 9.18 -0.35 -16.46
N GLY A 241 10.07 -0.79 -15.57
CA GLY A 241 10.35 -0.16 -14.28
C GLY A 241 9.33 -0.46 -13.18
N ALA A 242 8.22 -1.13 -13.48
CA ALA A 242 7.21 -1.47 -12.49
C ALA A 242 7.60 -2.69 -11.66
N MET A 243 7.21 -2.69 -10.40
CA MET A 243 7.18 -3.85 -9.50
C MET A 243 5.80 -4.54 -9.51
N HIS A 244 5.58 -5.52 -8.64
CA HIS A 244 4.32 -6.28 -8.58
C HIS A 244 3.09 -5.41 -8.26
N GLU A 245 3.25 -4.33 -7.49
CA GLU A 245 2.13 -3.43 -7.17
C GLU A 245 1.77 -2.52 -8.36
N VAL A 246 2.72 -2.15 -9.23
CA VAL A 246 2.58 -1.25 -10.39
C VAL A 246 2.22 0.19 -10.01
N ARG A 247 1.39 0.38 -8.97
CA ARG A 247 0.90 1.69 -8.50
C ARG A 247 1.83 2.36 -7.49
N GLU A 248 2.90 1.71 -7.07
CA GLU A 248 3.92 2.24 -6.15
C GLU A 248 4.68 3.45 -6.73
N ASN A 249 4.64 3.59 -8.04
CA ASN A 249 5.17 4.73 -8.77
C ASN A 249 4.06 5.34 -9.63
N GLN A 250 3.92 6.67 -9.58
CA GLN A 250 2.88 7.38 -10.31
C GLN A 250 3.02 7.22 -11.83
N ASP A 251 4.27 7.22 -12.36
CA ASP A 251 4.51 7.11 -13.80
C ASP A 251 4.14 5.71 -14.31
N THR A 252 4.54 4.64 -13.58
CA THR A 252 4.18 3.26 -13.95
C THR A 252 2.68 3.02 -13.78
N ALA A 253 2.05 3.59 -12.74
CA ALA A 253 0.62 3.54 -12.52
C ALA A 253 -0.15 4.18 -13.69
N GLU A 254 0.17 5.43 -14.05
CA GLU A 254 -0.51 6.14 -15.14
C GLU A 254 -0.26 5.46 -16.49
N ARG A 255 0.97 5.05 -16.76
CA ARG A 255 1.33 4.33 -17.98
C ARG A 255 0.55 3.02 -18.11
N SER A 256 0.46 2.22 -17.04
CA SER A 256 -0.31 0.96 -17.06
C SER A 256 -1.77 1.19 -17.37
N LEU A 257 -2.41 2.23 -16.80
CA LEU A 257 -3.79 2.58 -17.08
C LEU A 257 -3.99 2.97 -18.54
N ARG A 258 -3.09 3.79 -19.11
CA ARG A 258 -3.13 4.19 -20.52
C ARG A 258 -2.93 3.01 -21.47
N MET A 259 -1.96 2.13 -21.19
CA MET A 259 -1.71 0.91 -21.97
C MET A 259 -2.93 -0.01 -21.98
N ILE A 260 -3.53 -0.27 -20.81
CA ILE A 260 -4.73 -1.12 -20.69
C ILE A 260 -5.89 -0.53 -21.49
N VAL A 261 -6.16 0.77 -21.35
CA VAL A 261 -7.22 1.46 -22.11
C VAL A 261 -6.97 1.37 -23.60
N SER A 262 -5.75 1.67 -24.07
CA SER A 262 -5.38 1.59 -25.49
C SER A 262 -5.62 0.19 -26.07
N VAL A 263 -5.20 -0.85 -25.36
CA VAL A 263 -5.41 -2.26 -25.76
C VAL A 263 -6.90 -2.63 -25.78
N CYS A 264 -7.66 -2.24 -24.76
CA CYS A 264 -9.10 -2.48 -24.74
C CYS A 264 -9.83 -1.74 -25.88
N ARG A 265 -9.45 -0.47 -26.16
CA ARG A 265 -10.03 0.28 -27.28
C ARG A 265 -9.71 -0.35 -28.63
N ALA A 266 -8.46 -0.73 -28.87
CA ALA A 266 -8.08 -1.42 -30.10
C ALA A 266 -8.86 -2.73 -30.34
N ARG A 267 -9.36 -3.34 -29.26
CA ARG A 267 -10.16 -4.57 -29.34
C ARG A 267 -11.64 -4.33 -29.61
N HIS A 268 -12.23 -3.31 -29.01
CA HIS A 268 -13.67 -3.06 -29.06
C HIS A 268 -14.08 -2.03 -30.10
N PHE A 269 -13.20 -1.11 -30.44
CA PHE A 269 -13.46 -0.04 -31.40
C PHE A 269 -12.47 -0.17 -32.57
N ALA A 270 -12.88 0.17 -33.76
CA ALA A 270 -12.03 0.09 -34.95
C ALA A 270 -10.84 1.08 -34.94
N ASP A 271 -10.81 1.98 -33.96
CA ASP A 271 -9.79 3.00 -33.80
C ASP A 271 -8.66 2.53 -32.83
N ARG A 272 -7.43 2.61 -33.32
CA ARG A 272 -6.25 2.47 -32.47
C ARG A 272 -5.93 3.81 -31.84
N VAL A 273 -6.21 3.94 -30.55
CA VAL A 273 -5.84 5.13 -29.77
C VAL A 273 -4.44 4.89 -29.20
N SER A 274 -3.51 5.80 -29.46
CA SER A 274 -2.20 5.76 -28.81
C SER A 274 -2.34 6.05 -27.30
N GLU A 275 -1.34 5.67 -26.49
CA GLU A 275 -1.36 5.92 -25.04
C GLU A 275 -1.53 7.41 -24.72
N ASP A 276 -0.95 8.30 -25.55
CA ASP A 276 -1.04 9.76 -25.36
C ASP A 276 -2.44 10.32 -25.64
N GLU A 277 -3.24 9.64 -26.48
CA GLU A 277 -4.61 10.03 -26.84
C GLU A 277 -5.65 9.50 -25.83
N VAL A 278 -5.25 8.67 -24.88
CA VAL A 278 -6.13 8.17 -23.82
C VAL A 278 -6.64 9.32 -22.97
N ARG A 279 -7.96 9.45 -22.86
CA ARG A 279 -8.60 10.47 -22.03
C ARG A 279 -8.38 10.16 -20.55
N VAL A 280 -7.83 11.14 -19.84
CA VAL A 280 -7.59 11.06 -18.38
C VAL A 280 -8.82 11.57 -17.64
N PRO A 281 -9.36 10.86 -16.65
CA PRO A 281 -10.48 11.34 -15.85
C PRO A 281 -10.09 12.58 -15.03
N ASP A 282 -11.07 13.43 -14.72
CA ASP A 282 -10.85 14.58 -13.83
C ASP A 282 -10.40 14.09 -12.43
N LYS A 283 -9.22 14.54 -12.00
CA LYS A 283 -8.64 14.19 -10.69
C LYS A 283 -9.57 14.56 -9.52
N ARG A 284 -10.34 15.65 -9.61
CA ARG A 284 -11.25 16.07 -8.54
C ARG A 284 -12.42 15.13 -8.39
N VAL A 285 -12.98 14.67 -9.51
CA VAL A 285 -14.07 13.69 -9.53
C VAL A 285 -13.60 12.37 -8.97
N LEU A 286 -12.43 11.89 -9.41
CA LEU A 286 -11.81 10.66 -8.92
C LEU A 286 -11.55 10.72 -7.40
N LEU A 287 -10.94 11.79 -6.91
CA LEU A 287 -10.67 11.98 -5.48
C LEU A 287 -11.97 12.10 -4.66
N GLY A 288 -12.99 12.78 -5.20
CA GLY A 288 -14.30 12.90 -4.58
C GLY A 288 -14.98 11.54 -4.41
N GLN A 289 -14.97 10.69 -5.43
CA GLN A 289 -15.55 9.35 -5.38
C GLN A 289 -14.73 8.42 -4.45
N ASN A 290 -13.40 8.47 -4.53
CA ASN A 290 -12.54 7.70 -3.63
C ASN A 290 -12.84 8.01 -2.15
N ARG A 291 -13.02 9.30 -1.82
CA ARG A 291 -13.41 9.73 -0.46
C ARG A 291 -14.75 9.13 -0.05
N LYS A 292 -15.77 9.18 -0.93
CA LYS A 292 -17.10 8.61 -0.64
C LYS A 292 -17.03 7.11 -0.35
N GLU A 293 -16.31 6.35 -1.17
CA GLU A 293 -16.17 4.90 -1.01
C GLU A 293 -15.38 4.54 0.25
N ARG A 294 -14.29 5.26 0.54
CA ARG A 294 -13.54 5.11 1.77
C ARG A 294 -14.37 5.40 3.01
N ASP A 295 -15.11 6.53 3.02
CA ASP A 295 -15.93 6.91 4.16
C ASP A 295 -17.08 5.92 4.37
N ARG A 296 -17.56 5.26 3.30
CA ARG A 296 -18.54 4.18 3.39
C ARG A 296 -17.94 2.93 4.05
N LEU A 297 -16.78 2.46 3.57
CA LEU A 297 -16.10 1.30 4.16
C LEU A 297 -15.81 1.50 5.64
N ARG A 298 -15.37 2.69 6.03
CA ARG A 298 -15.13 3.05 7.43
C ARG A 298 -16.36 2.94 8.33
N ARG A 299 -17.58 3.14 7.80
CA ARG A 299 -18.82 2.99 8.56
C ARG A 299 -19.25 1.54 8.74
N ILE A 300 -18.90 0.68 7.79
CA ILE A 300 -19.30 -0.73 7.76
C ILE A 300 -18.30 -1.61 8.52
N LYS A 301 -17.03 -1.33 8.38
CA LYS A 301 -15.94 -2.06 9.04
C LYS A 301 -15.52 -1.26 10.28
N VAL A 302 -15.93 -1.73 11.45
CA VAL A 302 -15.52 -1.13 12.73
C VAL A 302 -14.17 -1.71 13.13
N PHE A 303 -13.23 -0.82 13.45
CA PHE A 303 -11.94 -1.23 14.01
C PHE A 303 -12.13 -1.69 15.46
N GLU A 304 -11.74 -2.92 15.75
CA GLU A 304 -11.71 -3.49 17.09
C GLU A 304 -10.33 -3.28 17.73
N GLY A 305 -10.29 -2.66 18.89
CA GLY A 305 -9.06 -2.36 19.64
C GLY A 305 -8.71 -0.87 19.69
N THR A 306 -7.64 -0.57 20.40
CA THR A 306 -7.11 0.80 20.51
C THR A 306 -5.88 1.00 19.63
N GLU A 307 -5.65 2.24 19.19
CA GLU A 307 -4.42 2.59 18.46
C GLU A 307 -3.17 2.30 19.32
N ASN A 308 -3.26 2.51 20.63
CA ASN A 308 -2.16 2.21 21.56
C ASN A 308 -1.76 0.73 21.55
N ASP A 309 -2.75 -0.19 21.54
CA ASP A 309 -2.48 -1.63 21.54
C ASP A 309 -1.92 -2.07 20.18
N PHE A 310 -2.46 -1.55 19.09
CA PHE A 310 -1.99 -1.85 17.74
C PHE A 310 -0.52 -1.41 17.56
N TRP A 311 -0.21 -0.16 17.89
CA TRP A 311 1.14 0.38 17.72
C TRP A 311 2.15 -0.24 18.69
N GLY A 312 1.72 -0.58 19.92
CA GLY A 312 2.58 -1.29 20.86
C GLY A 312 3.07 -2.64 20.31
N GLN A 313 2.18 -3.41 19.69
CA GLN A 313 2.53 -4.68 19.04
C GLN A 313 3.33 -4.50 17.75
N TYR A 314 3.06 -3.42 17.00
CA TYR A 314 3.75 -3.14 15.74
C TYR A 314 5.22 -2.75 15.95
N LEU A 315 5.49 -1.88 16.93
CA LEU A 315 6.83 -1.36 17.19
C LEU A 315 7.82 -2.46 17.60
N ASP A 316 7.38 -3.50 18.32
CA ASP A 316 8.22 -4.65 18.64
C ASP A 316 8.79 -5.34 17.38
N LYS A 317 8.00 -5.37 16.29
CA LYS A 317 8.38 -6.00 15.02
C LYS A 317 9.26 -5.09 14.16
N TYR A 318 9.29 -3.80 14.48
CA TYR A 318 10.02 -2.78 13.71
C TYR A 318 11.55 -2.88 13.88
N ARG A 319 12.04 -3.65 14.86
CA ARG A 319 13.48 -3.82 15.14
C ARG A 319 14.30 -4.32 13.95
N VAL A 320 13.70 -5.10 13.05
CA VAL A 320 14.40 -5.60 11.86
C VAL A 320 14.79 -4.46 10.91
N MET A 321 14.05 -3.35 10.92
CA MET A 321 14.33 -2.17 10.08
C MET A 321 15.71 -1.56 10.41
N GLU A 322 16.19 -1.67 11.64
CA GLU A 322 17.51 -1.18 12.06
C GLU A 322 18.65 -1.80 11.26
N LYS A 323 18.45 -3.01 10.74
CA LYS A 323 19.44 -3.78 10.00
C LYS A 323 19.35 -3.60 8.48
N MET A 324 18.34 -2.86 8.00
CA MET A 324 18.13 -2.65 6.58
C MET A 324 18.88 -1.41 6.11
N ASP A 325 19.77 -1.55 5.13
CA ASP A 325 20.54 -0.45 4.55
C ASP A 325 19.65 0.69 4.03
N GLU A 326 18.49 0.34 3.46
CA GLU A 326 17.51 1.33 2.98
C GLU A 326 16.97 2.20 4.11
N PHE A 327 16.80 1.63 5.30
CA PHE A 327 16.32 2.40 6.45
C PHE A 327 17.42 3.30 7.02
N GLN A 328 18.68 2.85 7.01
CA GLN A 328 19.80 3.71 7.39
C GLN A 328 19.93 4.91 6.43
N ARG A 329 19.86 4.66 5.11
CA ARG A 329 19.83 5.74 4.10
C ARG A 329 18.65 6.71 4.28
N TYR A 330 17.50 6.19 4.73
CA TYR A 330 16.35 7.03 5.06
C TYR A 330 16.65 7.94 6.26
N LEU A 331 17.23 7.42 7.34
CA LEU A 331 17.61 8.23 8.51
C LEU A 331 18.65 9.29 8.16
N ASP A 332 19.65 8.94 7.34
CA ASP A 332 20.67 9.87 6.85
C ASP A 332 20.03 11.01 6.05
N LEU A 333 19.09 10.69 5.14
CA LEU A 333 18.35 11.71 4.38
C LEU A 333 17.54 12.65 5.30
N VAL A 334 16.82 12.10 6.27
CA VAL A 334 16.04 12.89 7.25
C VAL A 334 16.96 13.84 8.02
N GLY A 335 18.11 13.34 8.46
CA GLY A 335 19.09 14.13 9.19
C GLY A 335 19.76 15.21 8.35
N ASP A 336 20.14 14.89 7.10
CA ASP A 336 20.72 15.86 6.16
C ASP A 336 19.76 17.02 5.87
N LEU A 337 18.48 16.71 5.66
CA LEU A 337 17.44 17.71 5.44
C LEU A 337 17.15 18.57 6.67
N LEU A 338 17.22 17.98 7.87
CA LEU A 338 17.09 18.69 9.13
C LEU A 338 18.29 19.64 9.36
N GLY A 339 19.44 19.28 8.80
CA GLY A 339 20.70 19.98 8.95
C GLY A 339 21.41 19.71 10.28
N PRO A 340 22.64 20.25 10.45
CA PRO A 340 23.46 19.96 11.62
C PRO A 340 22.77 20.37 12.93
N VAL A 341 22.86 19.51 13.93
CA VAL A 341 22.40 19.80 15.29
C VAL A 341 23.49 20.60 16.03
N SER A 342 23.12 21.76 16.53
CA SER A 342 23.99 22.70 17.26
C SER A 342 23.83 22.58 18.78
N GLU A 343 24.76 23.17 19.53
CA GLU A 343 24.82 23.09 21.03
C GLU A 343 23.56 23.61 21.73
N ASP A 344 22.88 24.57 21.15
CA ASP A 344 21.72 25.22 21.76
C ASP A 344 20.38 24.71 21.12
N ASP A 345 20.45 23.78 20.18
CA ASP A 345 19.25 23.32 19.48
C ASP A 345 18.31 22.53 20.40
N VAL A 346 17.03 22.84 20.33
CA VAL A 346 15.93 22.05 20.90
C VAL A 346 15.23 21.30 19.77
N LEU A 347 15.39 19.99 19.77
CA LEU A 347 14.87 19.11 18.74
C LEU A 347 13.65 18.34 19.22
N LEU A 348 12.55 18.41 18.47
CA LEU A 348 11.35 17.61 18.70
C LEU A 348 11.29 16.43 17.71
N ASP A 349 11.17 15.22 18.24
CA ASP A 349 10.84 14.01 17.49
C ASP A 349 9.38 13.63 17.79
N ALA A 350 8.48 14.06 16.91
CA ALA A 350 7.04 13.89 17.05
C ALA A 350 6.61 12.51 16.50
N GLY A 351 6.36 11.57 17.38
CA GLY A 351 6.14 10.16 17.06
C GLY A 351 7.46 9.41 16.96
N CYS A 352 8.28 9.47 18.04
CA CYS A 352 9.62 8.90 18.01
C CYS A 352 9.66 7.37 17.94
N GLY A 353 8.50 6.69 18.09
CA GLY A 353 8.39 5.25 18.05
C GLY A 353 9.36 4.56 19.00
N ASN A 354 10.14 3.62 18.50
CA ASN A 354 11.18 2.91 19.25
C ASN A 354 12.56 3.60 19.23
N GLY A 355 12.64 4.89 18.85
CA GLY A 355 13.78 5.76 19.04
C GLY A 355 14.89 5.71 17.98
N LEU A 356 14.66 5.16 16.80
CA LEU A 356 15.72 5.00 15.79
C LEU A 356 16.32 6.32 15.32
N PHE A 357 15.51 7.36 15.14
CA PHE A 357 16.02 8.68 14.76
C PHE A 357 16.84 9.31 15.89
N GLY A 358 16.45 9.14 17.15
CA GLY A 358 17.24 9.62 18.30
C GLY A 358 18.60 8.94 18.39
N VAL A 359 18.72 7.63 18.07
CA VAL A 359 20.02 6.95 17.95
C VAL A 359 20.86 7.58 16.85
N TRP A 360 20.25 7.90 15.69
CA TRP A 360 20.94 8.61 14.61
C TRP A 360 21.48 9.97 15.08
N VAL A 361 20.67 10.77 15.79
CA VAL A 361 21.08 12.08 16.35
C VAL A 361 22.27 11.93 17.29
N LEU A 362 22.24 10.95 18.21
CA LEU A 362 23.34 10.67 19.11
C LEU A 362 24.64 10.33 18.37
N ASN A 363 24.55 9.43 17.38
CA ASN A 363 25.70 9.02 16.56
C ASN A 363 26.28 10.20 15.77
N GLU A 364 25.44 11.08 15.23
CA GLU A 364 25.88 12.22 14.42
C GLU A 364 26.61 13.28 15.28
N LEU A 365 26.11 13.56 16.48
CA LEU A 365 26.76 14.49 17.41
C LEU A 365 28.16 14.03 17.78
N ILE A 366 28.41 12.74 17.79
CA ILE A 366 29.71 12.15 18.11
C ILE A 366 30.63 12.14 16.91
N ARG A 367 30.16 11.77 15.73
CA ARG A 367 30.95 11.80 14.48
C ARG A 367 31.52 13.19 14.21
N ARG A 368 30.79 14.24 14.56
CA ARG A 368 31.23 15.63 14.34
C ARG A 368 32.30 16.11 15.32
N ASN A 369 32.63 15.30 16.33
CA ASN A 369 33.68 15.58 17.31
C ASN A 369 33.68 17.07 17.80
N ASN A 370 32.49 17.66 17.92
CA ASN A 370 32.35 19.04 18.33
C ASN A 370 32.62 19.10 19.81
N SER A 371 33.71 19.76 20.18
CA SER A 371 33.92 20.25 21.54
C SER A 371 32.82 21.26 21.85
N LEU A 372 31.73 20.77 22.42
CA LEU A 372 30.62 21.59 22.89
C LEU A 372 31.15 22.47 24.01
N HIS A 373 31.22 23.77 23.75
CA HIS A 373 31.74 24.78 24.69
C HIS A 373 30.60 25.53 25.38
N GLY A 374 29.59 24.85 25.93
CA GLY A 374 28.52 25.59 26.59
C GLY A 374 27.30 24.78 26.92
N LYS A 375 26.16 25.11 26.34
CA LYS A 375 24.88 24.44 26.51
C LYS A 375 24.84 23.13 25.73
N ARG A 376 23.90 22.27 26.08
CA ARG A 376 23.72 20.96 25.46
C ARG A 376 22.47 21.00 24.58
N PRO A 377 22.49 20.41 23.40
CA PRO A 377 21.25 20.23 22.64
C PRO A 377 20.26 19.39 23.46
N VAL A 378 18.97 19.67 23.25
CA VAL A 378 17.88 18.96 23.90
C VAL A 378 17.15 18.14 22.82
N TYR A 379 17.02 16.86 23.06
CA TYR A 379 16.15 15.97 22.27
C TYR A 379 14.90 15.66 23.08
N LEU A 380 13.72 15.94 22.50
CA LEU A 380 12.44 15.58 23.07
C LEU A 380 11.74 14.57 22.14
N GLY A 381 11.58 13.33 22.63
CA GLY A 381 10.80 12.29 21.96
C GLY A 381 9.37 12.23 22.50
N ILE A 382 8.38 12.29 21.62
CA ILE A 382 6.97 12.09 21.97
C ILE A 382 6.47 10.81 21.30
N GLU A 383 5.85 9.92 22.07
CA GLU A 383 5.30 8.66 21.58
C GLU A 383 3.97 8.33 22.27
N LEU A 384 3.07 7.66 21.55
CA LEU A 384 1.76 7.23 22.04
C LEU A 384 1.86 6.05 23.01
N THR A 385 2.71 5.08 22.68
CA THR A 385 2.83 3.80 23.39
C THR A 385 3.91 3.85 24.47
N SER A 386 3.66 3.21 25.61
CA SER A 386 4.69 3.05 26.64
C SER A 386 5.81 2.12 26.18
N SER A 387 5.47 1.02 25.49
CA SER A 387 6.47 0.06 25.00
C SER A 387 7.46 0.70 24.01
N GLY A 388 6.96 1.50 23.06
CA GLY A 388 7.82 2.25 22.15
C GLY A 388 8.74 3.22 22.87
N LEU A 389 8.20 3.94 23.86
CA LEU A 389 8.99 4.89 24.65
C LEU A 389 10.06 4.21 25.50
N ASP A 390 9.71 3.08 26.15
CA ASP A 390 10.65 2.30 26.95
C ASP A 390 11.80 1.77 26.07
N GLU A 391 11.48 1.27 24.88
CA GLU A 391 12.49 0.81 23.92
C GLU A 391 13.36 1.97 23.39
N ALA A 392 12.78 3.13 23.11
CA ALA A 392 13.53 4.32 22.71
C ALA A 392 14.53 4.76 23.80
N ILE A 393 14.09 4.77 25.06
CA ILE A 393 14.95 5.11 26.20
C ILE A 393 16.11 4.13 26.29
N ASP A 394 15.86 2.81 26.25
CA ASP A 394 16.88 1.77 26.35
C ASP A 394 17.91 1.87 25.21
N LYS A 395 17.47 2.10 23.97
CA LYS A 395 18.36 2.30 22.82
C LYS A 395 19.23 3.53 22.96
N HIS A 396 18.64 4.67 23.35
CA HIS A 396 19.38 5.91 23.52
C HIS A 396 20.38 5.81 24.66
N MET A 397 20.02 5.16 25.75
CA MET A 397 20.96 4.95 26.89
C MET A 397 22.09 3.99 26.48
N THR A 398 21.81 2.97 25.69
CA THR A 398 22.81 2.03 25.14
C THR A 398 23.75 2.74 24.18
N ALA A 399 23.23 3.48 23.22
CA ALA A 399 24.02 4.29 22.29
C ALA A 399 24.92 5.25 23.06
N ARG A 400 24.38 5.96 24.06
CA ARG A 400 25.14 6.89 24.90
C ARG A 400 26.28 6.22 25.67
N LYS A 401 26.10 4.97 26.14
CA LYS A 401 27.18 4.22 26.85
C LYS A 401 28.29 3.81 25.88
N LEU A 402 27.96 3.23 24.74
CA LEU A 402 28.92 2.82 23.71
C LEU A 402 29.78 4.01 23.26
N LEU A 403 29.18 5.18 23.21
CA LEU A 403 29.80 6.41 22.80
C LEU A 403 30.71 6.99 23.91
N ALA A 404 30.35 6.81 25.19
CA ALA A 404 31.18 7.23 26.31
C ALA A 404 32.44 6.37 26.46
N ASP A 405 32.39 5.10 26.05
CA ASP A 405 33.51 4.16 26.12
C ASP A 405 34.52 4.36 24.96
N ASP A 406 34.06 4.85 23.81
CA ASP A 406 34.88 5.01 22.59
C ASP A 406 35.65 6.36 22.56
N VAL A 407 35.23 7.35 23.32
CA VAL A 407 35.83 8.70 23.34
C VAL A 407 36.27 9.08 24.74
N GLN A 408 37.58 9.01 25.04
CA GLN A 408 38.18 9.43 26.30
C GLN A 408 37.89 10.89 26.70
N ASN A 409 37.11 11.63 25.90
CA ASN A 409 36.69 13.01 26.11
C ASN A 409 35.22 13.26 25.79
N ALA A 410 34.32 12.30 26.05
CA ALA A 410 32.88 12.41 25.74
C ALA A 410 32.19 13.52 26.57
N LYS A 411 32.43 14.78 26.21
CA LYS A 411 31.62 15.94 26.63
C LYS A 411 30.42 16.22 25.75
N ALA A 412 30.22 15.43 24.69
CA ALA A 412 29.04 15.52 23.86
C ALA A 412 27.83 14.88 24.58
N SER A 413 27.22 15.63 25.48
CA SER A 413 26.01 15.18 26.17
C SER A 413 24.81 15.90 25.57
N VAL A 414 23.79 15.11 25.18
CA VAL A 414 22.45 15.56 24.79
C VAL A 414 21.55 15.39 25.99
N ASP A 415 20.73 16.37 26.31
CA ASP A 415 19.67 16.20 27.29
C ASP A 415 18.49 15.49 26.63
N LEU A 416 18.20 14.28 27.10
CA LEU A 416 17.15 13.42 26.54
C LEU A 416 15.89 13.54 27.39
N ILE A 417 14.81 13.98 26.78
CA ILE A 417 13.49 14.13 27.41
C ILE A 417 12.50 13.27 26.64
N TYR A 418 11.58 12.62 27.34
CA TYR A 418 10.57 11.77 26.75
C TYR A 418 9.20 12.12 27.33
N ALA A 419 8.20 12.10 26.45
CA ALA A 419 6.82 12.32 26.83
C ALA A 419 5.89 11.31 26.17
N ARG A 420 5.04 10.69 26.96
CA ARG A 420 3.95 9.87 26.44
C ARG A 420 2.74 10.74 26.15
N ALA A 421 2.35 10.87 24.89
CA ALA A 421 1.18 11.66 24.49
C ALA A 421 0.59 11.19 23.16
N ASP A 422 -0.72 11.44 23.00
CA ASP A 422 -1.41 11.30 21.73
C ASP A 422 -1.29 12.60 20.92
N LEU A 423 -0.62 12.53 19.79
CA LEU A 423 -0.41 13.69 18.90
C LEU A 423 -1.68 14.14 18.16
N GLU A 424 -2.73 13.33 18.12
CA GLU A 424 -4.08 13.76 17.71
C GLU A 424 -4.66 14.83 18.62
N GLU A 425 -4.30 14.80 19.90
CA GLU A 425 -4.76 15.75 20.92
C GLU A 425 -3.79 16.92 21.15
N PHE A 426 -2.67 16.95 20.38
CA PHE A 426 -1.65 17.98 20.52
C PHE A 426 -2.22 19.39 20.32
N GLY A 427 -2.07 20.25 21.32
CA GLY A 427 -2.55 21.64 21.29
C GLY A 427 -4.06 21.81 21.52
N ASP A 428 -4.82 20.80 21.92
CA ASP A 428 -6.24 20.91 22.22
C ASP A 428 -6.46 21.37 23.68
N SER A 429 -6.76 22.64 23.87
CA SER A 429 -6.99 23.23 25.20
C SER A 429 -8.34 22.87 25.83
N THR A 430 -9.23 22.16 25.11
CA THR A 430 -10.59 21.87 25.58
C THR A 430 -10.70 20.60 26.41
N LYS A 431 -9.66 19.74 26.40
CA LYS A 431 -9.64 18.51 27.18
C LYS A 431 -8.90 18.70 28.51
N THR A 432 -9.65 18.90 29.54
CA THR A 432 -9.18 18.92 30.95
C THR A 432 -8.98 17.50 31.44
N TRP A 433 -7.76 17.16 31.81
CA TRP A 433 -7.25 16.10 32.69
C TRP A 433 -5.95 15.46 32.16
N GLY A 434 -4.83 16.06 32.53
CA GLY A 434 -3.56 15.36 32.79
C GLY A 434 -2.75 14.78 31.60
N LYS A 435 -3.18 14.97 30.33
CA LYS A 435 -2.52 14.35 29.16
C LYS A 435 -2.24 15.31 28.00
N ILE A 436 -2.33 16.61 28.20
CA ILE A 436 -2.12 17.59 27.13
C ILE A 436 -0.70 18.14 27.26
N LEU A 437 0.14 17.83 26.25
CA LEU A 437 1.41 18.52 26.07
C LEU A 437 1.13 19.89 25.44
N GLN A 438 1.41 20.94 26.20
CA GLN A 438 1.39 22.31 25.71
C GLN A 438 2.80 22.85 25.65
N PHE A 439 3.19 23.32 24.48
CA PHE A 439 4.47 24.01 24.29
C PHE A 439 4.22 25.49 23.97
N ALA A 440 5.14 26.33 24.39
CA ALA A 440 5.16 27.72 23.98
C ALA A 440 5.32 27.84 22.45
N ASP A 441 4.94 28.98 21.89
CA ASP A 441 5.26 29.32 20.53
C ASP A 441 6.79 29.46 20.37
N ASP A 442 7.30 29.09 19.20
CA ASP A 442 8.71 29.32 18.83
C ASP A 442 9.74 28.70 19.81
N CYS A 443 9.47 27.48 20.32
CA CYS A 443 10.33 26.85 21.33
C CYS A 443 11.20 25.69 20.80
N PHE A 444 11.07 25.31 19.55
CA PHE A 444 11.89 24.27 18.92
C PHE A 444 12.67 24.84 17.73
N ASP A 445 13.93 24.43 17.59
CA ASP A 445 14.78 24.77 16.43
C ASP A 445 14.57 23.83 15.27
N LYS A 446 14.31 22.56 15.59
CA LYS A 446 14.16 21.47 14.63
C LYS A 446 13.03 20.53 15.01
N ILE A 447 12.28 20.09 14.02
CA ILE A 447 11.19 19.11 14.22
C ILE A 447 11.33 17.98 13.21
N VAL A 448 11.21 16.75 13.69
CA VAL A 448 11.03 15.56 12.86
C VAL A 448 9.66 14.95 13.17
N CYS A 449 8.96 14.53 12.12
CA CYS A 449 7.71 13.77 12.21
C CYS A 449 7.78 12.62 11.20
N SER A 450 8.42 11.52 11.62
CA SER A 450 8.82 10.42 10.78
C SER A 450 7.71 9.38 10.67
N LEU A 451 7.23 9.10 9.45
CA LEU A 451 6.25 8.04 9.11
C LEU A 451 4.98 8.03 9.98
N LEU A 452 4.55 9.19 10.51
CA LEU A 452 3.42 9.30 11.44
C LEU A 452 2.14 9.83 10.79
N LEU A 453 2.24 10.82 9.90
CA LEU A 453 1.08 11.61 9.44
C LEU A 453 -0.03 10.76 8.83
N SER A 454 0.32 9.66 8.18
CA SER A 454 -0.63 8.74 7.53
C SER A 454 -1.58 8.04 8.50
N TYR A 455 -1.24 8.00 9.75
CA TYR A 455 -1.98 7.29 10.80
C TYR A 455 -2.88 8.20 11.62
N LEU A 456 -2.80 9.51 11.37
CA LEU A 456 -3.61 10.51 12.08
C LEU A 456 -4.94 10.79 11.36
N LYS A 457 -5.98 11.04 12.12
CA LYS A 457 -7.30 11.44 11.59
C LYS A 457 -7.30 12.86 11.03
N LYS A 458 -6.46 13.74 11.61
CA LYS A 458 -6.38 15.17 11.28
C LYS A 458 -4.92 15.63 11.19
N PRO A 459 -4.12 15.13 10.24
CA PRO A 459 -2.70 15.44 10.15
C PRO A 459 -2.42 16.94 9.96
N GLU A 460 -3.30 17.68 9.27
CA GLU A 460 -3.14 19.13 9.09
C GLU A 460 -3.27 19.90 10.42
N LYS A 461 -4.03 19.37 11.39
CA LYS A 461 -4.09 19.97 12.73
C LYS A 461 -2.73 19.87 13.42
N LEU A 462 -2.12 18.68 13.39
CA LEU A 462 -0.77 18.50 13.94
C LEU A 462 0.24 19.42 13.24
N LEU A 463 0.26 19.47 11.91
CA LEU A 463 1.21 20.31 11.16
C LEU A 463 1.11 21.80 11.53
N ARG A 464 -0.10 22.34 11.71
CA ARG A 464 -0.30 23.73 12.18
C ARG A 464 0.27 23.93 13.60
N HIS A 465 0.14 22.94 14.48
CA HIS A 465 0.74 23.03 15.83
C HIS A 465 2.26 22.92 15.77
N LEU A 466 2.82 22.05 14.94
CA LEU A 466 4.25 21.95 14.72
C LEU A 466 4.82 23.26 14.14
N HIS A 467 4.10 23.90 13.22
CA HIS A 467 4.46 25.23 12.72
C HIS A 467 4.46 26.28 13.83
N ARG A 468 3.46 26.28 14.72
CA ARG A 468 3.37 27.23 15.82
C ARG A 468 4.56 27.12 16.77
N VAL A 469 4.93 25.90 17.16
CA VAL A 469 5.98 25.64 18.15
C VAL A 469 7.40 25.70 17.58
N LEU A 470 7.58 25.57 16.27
CA LEU A 470 8.85 25.74 15.59
C LEU A 470 9.21 27.22 15.55
N GLN A 471 10.45 27.61 15.83
CA GLN A 471 10.90 28.99 15.77
C GLN A 471 11.06 29.51 14.34
N PRO A 472 10.99 30.83 14.11
CA PRO A 472 11.25 31.42 12.80
C PRO A 472 12.63 31.03 12.26
N GLY A 473 12.68 30.51 11.03
CA GLY A 473 13.89 29.95 10.42
C GLY A 473 14.22 28.51 10.85
N GLY A 474 13.46 27.94 11.78
CA GLY A 474 13.57 26.53 12.18
C GLY A 474 13.17 25.57 11.05
N ARG A 475 13.67 24.34 11.09
CA ARG A 475 13.45 23.32 10.07
C ARG A 475 12.53 22.21 10.55
N ILE A 476 11.67 21.75 9.64
CA ILE A 476 10.85 20.55 9.84
C ILE A 476 11.15 19.53 8.74
N VAL A 477 11.18 18.26 9.12
CA VAL A 477 11.22 17.13 8.20
C VAL A 477 10.08 16.19 8.56
N ILE A 478 9.21 15.93 7.59
CA ILE A 478 8.10 14.97 7.70
C ILE A 478 8.27 13.85 6.71
N SER A 479 7.69 12.69 6.98
CA SER A 479 7.65 11.61 6.01
C SER A 479 6.38 10.78 6.10
N SER A 480 6.08 10.09 5.02
CA SER A 480 4.98 9.14 4.88
C SER A 480 5.36 8.06 3.89
N MET A 481 4.89 6.83 4.11
CA MET A 481 4.86 5.84 3.04
C MET A 481 3.99 6.36 1.88
N LYS A 482 4.31 5.95 0.66
CA LYS A 482 3.51 6.28 -0.53
C LYS A 482 2.21 5.47 -0.55
N PRO A 483 1.15 5.98 -1.19
CA PRO A 483 0.02 5.14 -1.57
C PRO A 483 0.52 3.93 -2.37
N TYR A 484 -0.02 2.75 -2.07
CA TYR A 484 0.36 1.50 -2.74
C TYR A 484 1.85 1.14 -2.65
N CYS A 485 2.54 1.52 -1.55
CA CYS A 485 3.93 1.16 -1.37
C CYS A 485 4.12 -0.37 -1.43
N ASP A 486 5.21 -0.78 -2.08
CA ASP A 486 5.60 -2.19 -2.25
C ASP A 486 6.99 -2.42 -1.64
N LEU A 487 7.02 -3.07 -0.48
CA LEU A 487 8.25 -3.38 0.24
C LEU A 487 8.91 -4.69 -0.21
N SER A 488 8.36 -5.38 -1.21
CA SER A 488 8.83 -6.70 -1.64
C SER A 488 10.29 -6.69 -2.10
N ALA A 489 10.71 -5.63 -2.80
CA ALA A 489 12.11 -5.49 -3.26
C ALA A 489 13.07 -5.31 -2.08
N ILE A 490 12.74 -4.44 -1.11
CA ILE A 490 13.54 -4.22 0.10
C ILE A 490 13.64 -5.51 0.92
N TYR A 491 12.52 -6.21 1.07
CA TYR A 491 12.44 -7.49 1.75
C TYR A 491 13.31 -8.55 1.08
N ARG A 492 13.23 -8.68 -0.25
CA ARG A 492 14.06 -9.60 -1.02
C ARG A 492 15.54 -9.27 -0.84
N ASP A 493 15.94 -8.02 -1.03
CA ASP A 493 17.33 -7.58 -0.95
C ASP A 493 17.91 -7.85 0.44
N PHE A 494 17.12 -7.64 1.50
CA PHE A 494 17.51 -7.98 2.86
C PHE A 494 17.75 -9.49 3.06
N ILE A 495 16.87 -10.33 2.53
CA ILE A 495 17.00 -11.80 2.63
C ILE A 495 18.21 -12.30 1.83
N GLU A 496 18.45 -11.77 0.63
CA GLU A 496 19.56 -12.17 -0.24
C GLU A 496 20.94 -11.75 0.30
N GLN A 497 21.00 -10.76 1.19
CA GLN A 497 22.23 -10.32 1.88
C GLN A 497 22.71 -11.26 3.01
N LYS A 498 22.33 -12.54 2.99
CA LYS A 498 22.71 -13.58 3.97
C LYS A 498 22.11 -13.38 5.37
N ALA A 499 20.86 -12.94 5.44
CA ALA A 499 20.13 -12.90 6.70
C ALA A 499 20.11 -14.28 7.38
N SER A 500 20.29 -14.31 8.69
CA SER A 500 20.13 -15.51 9.49
C SER A 500 18.66 -15.99 9.50
N ARG A 501 18.42 -17.23 9.85
CA ARG A 501 17.05 -17.77 9.93
C ARG A 501 16.14 -16.95 10.86
N SER A 502 16.68 -16.44 11.97
CA SER A 502 15.92 -15.56 12.88
C SER A 502 15.61 -14.20 12.27
N GLU A 503 16.52 -13.65 11.47
CA GLU A 503 16.28 -12.37 10.77
C GLU A 503 15.25 -12.52 9.65
N ILE A 504 15.23 -13.63 8.93
CA ILE A 504 14.20 -13.95 7.95
C ILE A 504 12.83 -14.02 8.64
N GLU A 505 12.74 -14.67 9.81
CA GLU A 505 11.48 -14.76 10.55
C GLU A 505 11.01 -13.36 11.02
N SER A 506 11.91 -12.56 11.58
CA SER A 506 11.59 -11.17 11.97
C SER A 506 11.14 -10.31 10.78
N ALA A 507 11.75 -10.49 9.60
CA ALA A 507 11.33 -9.79 8.38
C ALA A 507 9.93 -10.24 7.91
N ARG A 508 9.60 -11.53 8.03
CA ARG A 508 8.24 -12.05 7.76
C ARG A 508 7.21 -11.45 8.71
N GLU A 509 7.52 -11.35 9.99
CA GLU A 509 6.64 -10.72 10.97
C GLU A 509 6.41 -9.24 10.67
N LEU A 510 7.43 -8.53 10.21
CA LEU A 510 7.29 -7.15 9.75
C LEU A 510 6.39 -7.05 8.52
N LEU A 511 6.50 -7.95 7.54
CA LEU A 511 5.61 -7.98 6.38
C LEU A 511 4.14 -8.23 6.78
N ARG A 512 3.90 -9.15 7.71
CA ARG A 512 2.55 -9.38 8.26
C ARG A 512 2.00 -8.12 8.93
N ALA A 513 2.83 -7.45 9.73
CA ALA A 513 2.45 -6.21 10.39
C ALA A 513 2.19 -5.07 9.39
N ALA A 514 2.99 -4.95 8.33
CA ALA A 514 2.74 -4.00 7.24
C ALA A 514 1.42 -4.34 6.51
N GLY A 515 1.09 -5.62 6.35
CA GLY A 515 -0.21 -6.07 5.86
C GLY A 515 -1.37 -5.55 6.71
N ALA A 516 -1.27 -5.62 8.04
CA ALA A 516 -2.29 -5.08 8.94
C ALA A 516 -2.48 -3.56 8.80
N ILE A 517 -1.41 -2.81 8.54
CA ILE A 517 -1.49 -1.37 8.21
C ILE A 517 -2.24 -1.17 6.90
N LYS A 518 -1.96 -1.98 5.88
CA LYS A 518 -2.67 -1.92 4.60
C LYS A 518 -4.16 -2.22 4.75
N VAL A 519 -4.52 -3.20 5.58
CA VAL A 519 -5.94 -3.48 5.89
C VAL A 519 -6.62 -2.26 6.51
N LYS A 520 -5.98 -1.56 7.46
CA LYS A 520 -6.53 -0.32 8.03
C LYS A 520 -6.65 0.81 7.02
N GLU A 521 -5.72 0.92 6.06
CA GLU A 521 -5.83 1.85 4.93
C GLU A 521 -7.05 1.49 4.07
N GLU A 522 -7.21 0.22 3.71
CA GLU A 522 -8.34 -0.26 2.93
C GLU A 522 -9.68 -0.03 3.64
N GLN A 523 -9.72 -0.17 4.95
CA GLN A 523 -10.88 0.16 5.79
C GLN A 523 -11.12 1.67 5.92
N GLY A 524 -10.21 2.52 5.41
CA GLY A 524 -10.32 3.97 5.45
C GLY A 524 -9.89 4.63 6.78
N TYR A 525 -9.22 3.89 7.68
CA TYR A 525 -8.68 4.45 8.92
C TYR A 525 -7.39 5.22 8.69
N TYR A 526 -6.49 4.71 7.83
CA TYR A 526 -5.22 5.34 7.48
C TYR A 526 -5.26 5.92 6.07
N VAL A 527 -4.43 6.93 5.81
CA VAL A 527 -4.34 7.57 4.49
C VAL A 527 -2.88 7.83 4.17
N PHE A 528 -2.35 7.16 3.17
CA PHE A 528 -1.02 7.45 2.65
C PHE A 528 -1.06 8.60 1.64
N PHE A 529 0.02 9.37 1.58
CA PHE A 529 0.05 10.63 0.83
C PHE A 529 1.05 10.59 -0.31
N SER A 530 0.64 11.09 -1.48
CA SER A 530 1.56 11.35 -2.58
C SER A 530 2.53 12.50 -2.24
N ALA A 531 3.59 12.65 -3.03
CA ALA A 531 4.53 13.76 -2.90
C ALA A 531 3.83 15.12 -2.96
N GLU A 532 2.91 15.29 -3.92
CA GLU A 532 2.15 16.53 -4.09
C GLU A 532 1.25 16.81 -2.88
N GLN A 533 0.60 15.77 -2.35
CA GLN A 533 -0.27 15.91 -1.19
C GLN A 533 0.50 16.34 0.05
N LEU A 534 1.64 15.68 0.35
CA LEU A 534 2.49 16.06 1.49
C LEU A 534 3.06 17.46 1.35
N THR A 535 3.54 17.83 0.16
CA THR A 535 4.04 19.17 -0.14
C THR A 535 2.95 20.21 0.10
N ALA A 536 1.76 20.00 -0.47
CA ALA A 536 0.63 20.92 -0.32
C ALA A 536 0.16 21.04 1.15
N MET A 537 0.20 19.94 1.92
CA MET A 537 -0.14 19.97 3.35
C MET A 537 0.85 20.79 4.16
N LEU A 538 2.15 20.69 3.87
CA LEU A 538 3.19 21.43 4.55
C LEU A 538 3.09 22.93 4.21
N GLU A 539 2.98 23.28 2.92
CA GLU A 539 2.77 24.66 2.45
C GLU A 539 1.49 25.27 3.02
N GLY A 540 0.37 24.52 2.99
CA GLY A 540 -0.92 24.94 3.54
C GLY A 540 -0.91 25.13 5.07
N SER A 541 0.10 24.58 5.76
CA SER A 541 0.33 24.77 7.19
C SER A 541 1.23 25.96 7.51
N GLY A 542 1.75 26.68 6.51
CA GLY A 542 2.53 27.90 6.65
C GLY A 542 4.04 27.75 6.42
N PHE A 543 4.53 26.54 6.15
CA PHE A 543 5.95 26.31 5.89
C PHE A 543 6.33 26.78 4.48
N ARG A 544 7.59 27.15 4.31
CA ARG A 544 8.18 27.70 3.09
C ARG A 544 9.35 26.86 2.63
N GLN A 545 9.83 27.10 1.39
CA GLN A 545 10.96 26.41 0.77
C GLN A 545 10.79 24.87 0.86
N VAL A 546 9.56 24.42 0.62
CA VAL A 546 9.18 23.02 0.74
C VAL A 546 9.81 22.20 -0.38
N GLN A 547 10.51 21.13 -0.01
CA GLN A 547 11.17 20.19 -0.93
C GLN A 547 10.78 18.77 -0.60
N CYS A 548 10.53 17.95 -1.63
CA CYS A 548 10.15 16.55 -1.48
C CYS A 548 11.19 15.63 -2.11
N PHE A 549 11.49 14.53 -1.43
CA PHE A 549 12.46 13.52 -1.82
C PHE A 549 11.86 12.13 -1.69
N ALA A 550 12.21 11.23 -2.60
CA ALA A 550 11.87 9.82 -2.48
C ALA A 550 12.91 9.09 -1.61
N SER A 551 12.47 8.12 -0.82
CA SER A 551 13.32 7.30 0.05
C SER A 551 12.75 5.89 0.24
N LEU A 552 13.43 5.05 1.02
CA LEU A 552 13.06 3.64 1.25
C LEU A 552 12.83 2.90 -0.07
N GLY A 553 13.84 2.88 -0.96
CA GLY A 553 13.71 2.24 -2.26
C GLY A 553 12.58 2.84 -3.11
N ASN A 554 12.35 4.15 -2.99
CA ASN A 554 11.24 4.88 -3.62
C ASN A 554 9.84 4.55 -3.04
N GLN A 555 9.75 3.94 -1.85
CA GLN A 555 8.48 3.57 -1.21
C GLN A 555 7.95 4.62 -0.21
N ALA A 556 8.76 5.62 0.14
CA ALA A 556 8.37 6.71 1.01
C ALA A 556 8.66 8.08 0.39
N ASN A 557 7.88 9.07 0.82
CA ASN A 557 8.13 10.49 0.54
C ASN A 557 8.65 11.16 1.82
N VAL A 558 9.73 11.94 1.69
CA VAL A 558 10.31 12.76 2.74
C VAL A 558 10.20 14.22 2.31
N VAL A 559 9.60 15.06 3.13
CA VAL A 559 9.36 16.47 2.80
C VAL A 559 9.97 17.34 3.88
N ALA A 560 10.78 18.30 3.47
CA ALA A 560 11.40 19.29 4.36
C ALA A 560 10.82 20.68 4.10
N GLY A 561 10.77 21.50 5.15
CA GLY A 561 10.31 22.90 5.05
C GLY A 561 10.94 23.77 6.16
N ILE A 562 10.78 25.07 6.02
CA ILE A 562 11.25 26.09 6.96
C ILE A 562 10.05 26.93 7.41
N LYS A 563 9.99 27.30 8.70
CA LYS A 563 9.02 28.27 9.20
C LYS A 563 9.32 29.67 8.76
#